data_b2b5077004a4915915cdf9be03cfb678
#
_entry.id   b2b5077004a4915915cdf9be03cfb678
#
_cell.length_a   1.000
_cell.length_b   1.000
_cell.length_c   1.000
_cell.angle_alpha   90.00
_cell.angle_beta   90.00
_cell.angle_gamma   90.00
#
_symmetry.space_group_name_H-M   'P 1'
#
loop_
_entity.id
_entity.type
_entity.pdbx_description
1 polymer ?
#
loop_
_entity_poly.entity_id
_entity_poly.type
_entity_poly.pdbx_seq_one_letter_code
_entity_poly.pdbx_strand_id
1 'polypeptide(L)'
;MNGLLGTILAAAGGGSSGFGGGGGGGGGGGGFGGGAGTAGGGASIFTILLIVALVLAVVVTSAWQAYRYRKRRAARVRATELAAAEASTDDADFDPETVRTAAAALFIDIQRHWSANDIAALEPLVGADLMVEWRRRLEDFRRKGWQNRCEPKAQPTIEYVGLINREGEDEDRVVVRVHATLDDYVVDQHGNTIMKDGASSPQTTLTEWWTLHPPGERWRLLSIEAEAEGRHHLEDELIAVPWGDDRVADAALVETAVADALPAGVAVAEIAPAELDPDARAAALDLALADGRFAPDVLEVAARRAVEAWVEAIDGDDGALEALADRGAIDTLLYGGDGSGRTRVVVRGARVAALTIAALDPQATPATMTAVVTLKGRRYVEDRDTAAVLGGSKGADRETVQRWTFALADAGGELPWRLAAVA
;
A
#
# COMPACT_ATOMS: atom_id res chain seq x y z
N MET A 1 8.62 13.44 -36.26
CA MET A 1 9.42 12.96 -35.14
C MET A 1 8.84 13.54 -33.85
N ASN A 2 7.57 13.24 -33.58
CA ASN A 2 6.85 13.72 -32.38
C ASN A 2 6.04 12.53 -31.85
N GLY A 3 6.63 11.71 -30.98
CA GLY A 3 5.90 10.58 -30.45
C GLY A 3 6.72 9.68 -29.52
N LEU A 4 7.55 10.25 -28.66
CA LEU A 4 8.31 9.45 -27.67
C LEU A 4 8.76 10.30 -26.47
N LEU A 5 7.99 11.31 -26.09
CA LEU A 5 8.08 11.89 -24.77
C LEU A 5 7.09 11.13 -23.85
N GLY A 6 7.38 9.85 -23.67
CA GLY A 6 6.78 9.11 -22.58
C GLY A 6 7.12 9.84 -21.27
N THR A 7 6.15 9.99 -20.43
CA THR A 7 6.12 10.66 -19.13
C THR A 7 7.50 10.60 -18.46
N ILE A 8 8.19 11.73 -18.38
CA ILE A 8 9.45 11.83 -17.63
C ILE A 8 9.05 11.88 -16.17
N LEU A 9 9.15 10.76 -15.52
CA LEU A 9 8.87 10.61 -14.10
C LEU A 9 10.11 10.92 -13.30
N ALA A 10 9.96 11.64 -12.24
CA ALA A 10 11.04 12.20 -11.51
C ALA A 10 10.83 12.23 -10.01
N ALA A 11 11.82 12.59 -9.29
CA ALA A 11 12.08 12.46 -7.87
C ALA A 11 12.16 10.99 -7.41
N ALA A 12 13.10 10.69 -6.55
CA ALA A 12 13.05 9.50 -5.74
C ALA A 12 11.82 9.65 -4.82
N GLY A 13 10.79 8.97 -5.18
CA GLY A 13 9.50 9.12 -4.54
C GLY A 13 8.42 9.50 -5.54
N GLY A 14 7.38 8.80 -5.58
CA GLY A 14 6.22 9.08 -6.41
C GLY A 14 5.37 7.86 -6.62
N GLY A 15 4.55 7.53 -5.66
CA GLY A 15 3.39 6.66 -5.75
C GLY A 15 3.61 5.23 -6.22
N SER A 16 3.12 4.29 -5.47
CA SER A 16 3.09 2.85 -5.70
C SER A 16 4.46 2.21 -5.88
N SER A 17 5.00 1.65 -4.80
CA SER A 17 6.31 0.99 -4.85
C SER A 17 7.30 1.71 -5.78
N GLY A 18 7.21 3.01 -5.83
CA GLY A 18 8.21 3.90 -6.33
C GLY A 18 7.90 4.82 -7.45
N PHE A 19 6.94 5.01 -8.20
CA PHE A 19 6.86 6.04 -9.26
C PHE A 19 5.45 6.27 -9.83
N GLY A 20 4.61 6.93 -9.09
CA GLY A 20 3.38 7.50 -9.63
C GLY A 20 3.51 9.01 -9.66
N GLY A 21 3.66 9.57 -10.85
CA GLY A 21 3.76 10.99 -11.04
C GLY A 21 2.68 11.78 -10.31
N GLY A 22 3.10 12.87 -9.68
CA GLY A 22 2.21 13.83 -9.09
C GLY A 22 1.16 14.23 -10.11
N GLY A 23 -0.03 13.67 -9.96
CA GLY A 23 -1.20 14.10 -10.67
C GLY A 23 -1.55 15.50 -10.24
N GLY A 24 -1.03 16.47 -10.95
CA GLY A 24 -1.64 17.79 -10.97
C GLY A 24 -3.10 17.60 -11.33
N GLY A 25 -4.00 18.19 -10.52
CA GLY A 25 -5.42 18.21 -10.76
C GLY A 25 -5.72 18.78 -12.14
N GLY A 26 -5.80 17.90 -13.11
CA GLY A 26 -6.33 18.17 -14.43
C GLY A 26 -7.80 18.35 -14.29
N GLY A 27 -8.25 19.61 -14.25
CA GLY A 27 -9.62 19.95 -14.51
C GLY A 27 -9.98 19.38 -15.87
N GLY A 28 -10.84 18.35 -15.88
CA GLY A 28 -11.45 17.82 -17.08
C GLY A 28 -12.29 18.88 -17.74
N GLY A 29 -11.69 19.63 -18.66
CA GLY A 29 -12.39 20.42 -19.62
C GLY A 29 -13.11 19.49 -20.57
N GLY A 30 -14.33 19.12 -20.25
CA GLY A 30 -15.26 18.52 -21.17
C GLY A 30 -15.52 19.52 -22.30
N GLY A 31 -14.91 19.30 -23.43
CA GLY A 31 -15.21 20.03 -24.65
C GLY A 31 -16.64 19.73 -25.09
N PHE A 32 -17.55 20.60 -24.77
CA PHE A 32 -18.82 20.67 -25.44
C PHE A 32 -18.61 21.24 -26.86
N GLY A 33 -18.42 20.41 -27.82
CA GLY A 33 -18.60 20.72 -29.22
C GLY A 33 -20.07 20.94 -29.50
N GLY A 34 -20.54 22.18 -29.28
CA GLY A 34 -21.85 22.63 -29.61
C GLY A 34 -21.79 23.47 -30.86
N GLY A 35 -22.50 23.04 -31.91
CA GLY A 35 -22.68 23.73 -33.15
C GLY A 35 -23.20 25.19 -32.93
N ALA A 36 -22.62 26.10 -33.66
CA ALA A 36 -22.99 27.48 -33.73
C ALA A 36 -24.39 27.64 -34.30
N GLY A 37 -25.40 27.71 -33.43
CA GLY A 37 -26.69 28.28 -33.73
C GLY A 37 -26.73 29.69 -33.15
N THR A 38 -26.67 30.67 -33.99
CA THR A 38 -26.89 32.08 -33.69
C THR A 38 -28.33 32.30 -33.24
N ALA A 39 -28.58 32.25 -31.94
CA ALA A 39 -29.76 32.80 -31.34
C ALA A 39 -29.31 33.78 -30.24
N GLY A 40 -29.45 35.07 -30.50
CA GLY A 40 -29.22 36.15 -29.54
C GLY A 40 -30.21 36.04 -28.40
N GLY A 41 -29.82 35.40 -27.34
CA GLY A 41 -30.50 35.36 -26.06
C GLY A 41 -29.44 35.52 -24.99
N GLY A 42 -29.33 36.71 -24.39
CA GLY A 42 -28.52 36.94 -23.21
C GLY A 42 -28.89 35.89 -22.15
N ALA A 43 -27.89 35.24 -21.54
CA ALA A 43 -28.12 34.31 -20.46
C ALA A 43 -29.03 34.98 -19.42
N SER A 44 -30.16 34.35 -19.13
CA SER A 44 -31.12 34.85 -18.16
C SER A 44 -30.39 35.09 -16.83
N ILE A 45 -30.68 36.19 -16.16
CA ILE A 45 -30.15 36.51 -14.82
C ILE A 45 -30.27 35.26 -13.91
N PHE A 46 -31.36 34.53 -14.05
CA PHE A 46 -31.60 33.29 -13.35
C PHE A 46 -30.51 32.21 -13.62
N THR A 47 -30.11 32.06 -14.89
CA THR A 47 -29.05 31.13 -15.29
C THR A 47 -27.71 31.53 -14.69
N ILE A 48 -27.40 32.82 -14.68
CA ILE A 48 -26.18 33.37 -14.08
C ILE A 48 -26.19 33.12 -12.57
N LEU A 49 -27.28 33.38 -11.88
CA LEU A 49 -27.43 33.14 -10.44
C LEU A 49 -27.32 31.66 -10.10
N LEU A 50 -27.88 30.78 -10.92
CA LEU A 50 -27.75 29.32 -10.74
C LEU A 50 -26.30 28.86 -10.86
N ILE A 51 -25.57 29.35 -11.87
CA ILE A 51 -24.14 29.03 -12.05
C ILE A 51 -23.33 29.53 -10.86
N VAL A 52 -23.55 30.76 -10.41
CA VAL A 52 -22.87 31.33 -9.23
C VAL A 52 -23.17 30.51 -7.97
N ALA A 53 -24.43 30.13 -7.75
CA ALA A 53 -24.81 29.30 -6.62
C ALA A 53 -24.12 27.90 -6.67
N LEU A 54 -24.05 27.30 -7.86
CA LEU A 54 -23.36 26.02 -8.06
C LEU A 54 -21.85 26.14 -7.77
N VAL A 55 -21.19 27.19 -8.28
CA VAL A 55 -19.77 27.44 -8.03
C VAL A 55 -19.52 27.66 -6.53
N LEU A 56 -20.36 28.48 -5.87
CA LEU A 56 -20.26 28.68 -4.43
C LEU A 56 -20.46 27.39 -3.65
N ALA A 57 -21.41 26.55 -4.03
CA ALA A 57 -21.60 25.23 -3.39
C ALA A 57 -20.38 24.34 -3.54
N VAL A 58 -19.76 24.30 -4.73
CA VAL A 58 -18.51 23.55 -4.97
C VAL A 58 -17.36 24.09 -4.11
N VAL A 59 -17.19 25.41 -4.04
CA VAL A 59 -16.15 26.04 -3.23
C VAL A 59 -16.34 25.73 -1.74
N VAL A 60 -17.56 25.89 -1.22
CA VAL A 60 -17.89 25.63 0.18
C VAL A 60 -17.70 24.15 0.53
N THR A 61 -18.18 23.24 -0.32
CA THR A 61 -18.00 21.80 -0.09
C THR A 61 -16.53 21.40 -0.13
N SER A 62 -15.75 21.93 -1.07
CA SER A 62 -14.31 21.69 -1.18
C SER A 62 -13.55 22.23 0.04
N ALA A 63 -13.85 23.43 0.49
CA ALA A 63 -13.26 24.02 1.69
C ALA A 63 -13.60 23.22 2.96
N TRP A 64 -14.85 22.76 3.07
CA TRP A 64 -15.29 21.93 4.20
C TRP A 64 -14.61 20.55 4.21
N GLN A 65 -14.49 19.90 3.03
CA GLN A 65 -13.74 18.66 2.89
C GLN A 65 -12.27 18.83 3.27
N ALA A 66 -11.62 19.90 2.79
CA ALA A 66 -10.25 20.23 3.14
C ALA A 66 -10.07 20.47 4.65
N TYR A 67 -11.03 21.18 5.28
CA TYR A 67 -11.04 21.39 6.73
C TYR A 67 -11.18 20.07 7.50
N ARG A 68 -12.14 19.22 7.11
CA ARG A 68 -12.32 17.89 7.73
C ARG A 68 -11.08 17.02 7.58
N TYR A 69 -10.47 17.01 6.41
CA TYR A 69 -9.23 16.26 6.17
C TYR A 69 -8.10 16.74 7.09
N ARG A 70 -7.86 18.05 7.17
CA ARG A 70 -6.84 18.62 8.08
C ARG A 70 -7.11 18.26 9.54
N LYS A 71 -8.36 18.30 9.97
CA LYS A 71 -8.75 17.94 11.35
C LYS A 71 -8.50 16.46 11.64
N ARG A 72 -8.88 15.55 10.71
CA ARG A 72 -8.61 14.11 10.83
C ARG A 72 -7.11 13.84 10.91
N ARG A 73 -6.34 14.44 10.01
CA ARG A 73 -4.88 14.30 9.99
C ARG A 73 -4.24 14.77 11.31
N ALA A 74 -4.61 15.95 11.80
CA ALA A 74 -4.10 16.43 13.08
C ALA A 74 -4.50 15.56 14.28
N ALA A 75 -5.68 14.94 14.24
CA ALA A 75 -6.10 13.97 15.24
C ALA A 75 -5.27 12.68 15.16
N ARG A 76 -5.01 12.22 13.93
CA ARG A 76 -4.18 11.02 13.70
C ARG A 76 -2.75 11.21 14.21
N VAL A 77 -2.09 12.32 13.85
CA VAL A 77 -0.74 12.64 14.35
C VAL A 77 -0.68 12.57 15.87
N ARG A 78 -1.67 13.16 16.57
CA ARG A 78 -1.71 13.10 18.04
C ARG A 78 -1.92 11.69 18.57
N ALA A 79 -2.78 10.90 17.94
CA ALA A 79 -3.00 9.52 18.35
C ALA A 79 -1.72 8.68 18.15
N THR A 80 -1.04 8.88 17.02
CA THR A 80 0.25 8.24 16.75
C THR A 80 1.33 8.66 17.75
N GLU A 81 1.42 9.94 18.12
CA GLU A 81 2.38 10.41 19.12
C GLU A 81 2.13 9.82 20.51
N LEU A 82 0.86 9.59 20.88
CA LEU A 82 0.52 8.91 22.13
C LEU A 82 0.92 7.43 22.10
N ALA A 83 0.61 6.73 21.00
CA ALA A 83 1.01 5.34 20.80
C ALA A 83 2.54 5.20 20.74
N ALA A 84 3.23 6.12 20.08
CA ALA A 84 4.68 6.16 19.99
C ALA A 84 5.35 6.41 21.36
N ALA A 85 4.75 7.24 22.23
CA ALA A 85 5.24 7.42 23.58
C ALA A 85 5.13 6.14 24.42
N GLU A 86 4.13 5.30 24.17
CA GLU A 86 4.01 3.97 24.78
C GLU A 86 5.06 3.02 24.20
N ALA A 87 5.13 2.90 22.87
CA ALA A 87 6.10 2.04 22.19
C ALA A 87 7.55 2.37 22.55
N SER A 88 7.89 3.65 22.66
CA SER A 88 9.24 4.12 23.00
C SER A 88 9.71 3.78 24.43
N THR A 89 8.85 3.22 25.27
CA THR A 89 9.27 2.70 26.58
C THR A 89 10.06 1.39 26.45
N ASP A 90 9.76 0.61 25.43
CA ASP A 90 10.44 -0.66 25.13
C ASP A 90 11.47 -0.49 24.01
N ASP A 91 11.12 0.28 22.96
CA ASP A 91 11.99 0.55 21.83
C ASP A 91 12.05 2.06 21.51
N ALA A 92 13.23 2.66 21.78
CA ALA A 92 13.50 4.07 21.56
C ALA A 92 13.42 4.52 20.09
N ASP A 93 13.44 3.59 19.13
CA ASP A 93 13.34 3.90 17.72
C ASP A 93 11.95 4.43 17.34
N PHE A 94 10.91 4.12 18.13
CA PHE A 94 9.57 4.69 17.96
C PHE A 94 9.40 6.10 18.53
N ASP A 95 10.40 6.66 19.22
CA ASP A 95 10.29 8.02 19.75
C ASP A 95 9.97 9.05 18.65
N PRO A 96 8.99 9.94 18.85
CA PRO A 96 8.54 10.86 17.79
C PRO A 96 9.63 11.77 17.21
N GLU A 97 10.57 12.24 18.02
CA GLU A 97 11.66 13.10 17.55
C GLU A 97 12.74 12.28 16.83
N THR A 98 13.01 11.06 17.30
CA THR A 98 13.87 10.09 16.63
C THR A 98 13.34 9.79 15.22
N VAL A 99 12.06 9.42 15.11
CA VAL A 99 11.39 9.14 13.83
C VAL A 99 11.45 10.33 12.89
N ARG A 100 11.08 11.54 13.35
CA ARG A 100 11.09 12.74 12.50
C ARG A 100 12.48 13.07 11.99
N THR A 101 13.48 13.00 12.86
CA THR A 101 14.87 13.29 12.52
C THR A 101 15.41 12.27 11.54
N ALA A 102 15.17 10.98 11.79
CA ALA A 102 15.60 9.89 10.92
C ALA A 102 14.93 9.95 9.55
N ALA A 103 13.61 10.15 9.50
CA ALA A 103 12.88 10.27 8.23
C ALA A 103 13.33 11.47 7.40
N ALA A 104 13.60 12.60 8.04
CA ALA A 104 14.12 13.79 7.34
C ALA A 104 15.53 13.55 6.78
N ALA A 105 16.41 12.92 7.54
CA ALA A 105 17.76 12.56 7.10
C ALA A 105 17.70 11.55 5.95
N LEU A 106 16.89 10.49 6.10
CA LEU A 106 16.69 9.48 5.07
C LEU A 106 16.18 10.09 3.77
N PHE A 107 15.22 11.02 3.84
CA PHE A 107 14.73 11.75 2.66
C PHE A 107 15.88 12.46 1.93
N ILE A 108 16.69 13.23 2.64
CA ILE A 108 17.81 13.99 2.05
C ILE A 108 18.85 13.04 1.45
N ASP A 109 19.20 11.97 2.14
CA ASP A 109 20.19 10.99 1.68
C ASP A 109 19.71 10.27 0.41
N ILE A 110 18.45 9.84 0.38
CA ILE A 110 17.84 9.23 -0.79
C ILE A 110 17.89 10.19 -2.00
N GLN A 111 17.45 11.45 -1.85
CA GLN A 111 17.47 12.42 -2.95
C GLN A 111 18.88 12.67 -3.46
N ARG A 112 19.87 12.72 -2.56
CA ARG A 112 21.28 12.90 -2.91
C ARG A 112 21.83 11.72 -3.71
N HIS A 113 21.64 10.49 -3.24
CA HIS A 113 22.14 9.28 -3.90
C HIS A 113 21.40 8.98 -5.20
N TRP A 114 20.09 9.26 -5.24
CA TRP A 114 19.29 9.19 -6.46
C TRP A 114 19.85 10.15 -7.52
N SER A 115 20.08 11.41 -7.17
CA SER A 115 20.64 12.41 -8.07
C SER A 115 22.05 12.06 -8.55
N ALA A 116 22.81 11.32 -7.75
CA ALA A 116 24.12 10.81 -8.13
C ALA A 116 24.06 9.53 -8.98
N ASN A 117 22.86 8.91 -9.12
CA ASN A 117 22.69 7.57 -9.70
C ASN A 117 23.56 6.51 -8.99
N ASP A 118 23.69 6.65 -7.67
CA ASP A 118 24.49 5.78 -6.80
C ASP A 118 23.66 4.65 -6.23
N ILE A 119 23.51 3.59 -7.04
CA ILE A 119 22.69 2.41 -6.68
C ILE A 119 23.23 1.75 -5.40
N ALA A 120 24.56 1.64 -5.26
CA ALA A 120 25.15 0.96 -4.11
C ALA A 120 24.89 1.69 -2.79
N ALA A 121 24.79 3.02 -2.81
CA ALA A 121 24.44 3.81 -1.64
C ALA A 121 22.95 3.85 -1.35
N LEU A 122 22.10 3.59 -2.35
CA LEU A 122 20.64 3.49 -2.18
C LEU A 122 20.21 2.13 -1.59
N GLU A 123 20.89 1.04 -1.94
CA GLU A 123 20.55 -0.32 -1.49
C GLU A 123 20.33 -0.46 0.02
N PRO A 124 21.20 0.08 0.90
CA PRO A 124 20.98 -0.02 2.34
C PRO A 124 19.90 0.92 2.90
N LEU A 125 19.41 1.87 2.09
CA LEU A 125 18.41 2.86 2.50
C LEU A 125 16.99 2.50 2.09
N VAL A 126 16.84 1.47 1.23
CA VAL A 126 15.57 1.16 0.56
C VAL A 126 15.29 -0.33 0.69
N GLY A 127 14.04 -0.70 0.88
CA GLY A 127 13.60 -2.09 0.89
C GLY A 127 13.86 -2.79 -0.44
N ALA A 128 14.01 -4.11 -0.39
CA ALA A 128 14.44 -4.91 -1.53
C ALA A 128 13.53 -4.74 -2.75
N ASP A 129 12.23 -4.76 -2.57
CA ASP A 129 11.25 -4.64 -3.64
C ASP A 129 11.25 -3.26 -4.30
N LEU A 130 11.21 -2.21 -3.49
CA LEU A 130 11.30 -0.84 -3.98
C LEU A 130 12.63 -0.62 -4.72
N MET A 131 13.72 -1.23 -4.24
CA MET A 131 15.02 -1.14 -4.88
C MET A 131 15.08 -1.84 -6.24
N VAL A 132 14.34 -2.94 -6.43
CA VAL A 132 14.20 -3.59 -7.75
C VAL A 132 13.65 -2.62 -8.78
N GLU A 133 12.62 -1.86 -8.41
CA GLU A 133 11.99 -0.86 -9.29
C GLU A 133 12.92 0.33 -9.55
N TRP A 134 13.56 0.82 -8.51
CA TRP A 134 14.49 1.94 -8.63
C TRP A 134 15.71 1.61 -9.47
N ARG A 135 16.24 0.40 -9.35
CA ARG A 135 17.37 -0.05 -10.18
C ARG A 135 16.98 -0.05 -11.66
N ARG A 136 15.82 -0.60 -12.01
CA ARG A 136 15.29 -0.60 -13.40
C ARG A 136 15.19 0.84 -13.95
N ARG A 137 14.70 1.75 -13.12
CA ARG A 137 14.50 3.15 -13.48
C ARG A 137 15.81 3.88 -13.69
N LEU A 138 16.75 3.72 -12.77
CA LEU A 138 18.08 4.33 -12.87
C LEU A 138 18.88 3.77 -14.05
N GLU A 139 18.73 2.48 -14.35
CA GLU A 139 19.32 1.87 -15.55
C GLU A 139 18.69 2.39 -16.85
N ASP A 140 17.39 2.63 -16.87
CA ASP A 140 16.72 3.24 -18.02
C ASP A 140 17.24 4.66 -18.28
N PHE A 141 17.37 5.48 -17.23
CA PHE A 141 17.99 6.80 -17.34
C PHE A 141 19.44 6.71 -17.87
N ARG A 142 20.21 5.75 -17.36
CA ARG A 142 21.60 5.54 -17.83
C ARG A 142 21.64 5.17 -19.31
N ARG A 143 20.75 4.28 -19.77
CA ARG A 143 20.65 3.91 -21.20
C ARG A 143 20.30 5.09 -22.10
N LYS A 144 19.47 6.01 -21.62
CA LYS A 144 19.08 7.23 -22.34
C LYS A 144 20.14 8.34 -22.26
N GLY A 145 21.18 8.17 -21.47
CA GLY A 145 22.16 9.22 -21.19
C GLY A 145 21.55 10.36 -20.37
N TRP A 146 20.57 10.06 -19.54
CA TRP A 146 19.87 11.01 -18.70
C TRP A 146 20.27 10.84 -17.24
N GLN A 147 20.22 11.95 -16.50
CA GLN A 147 20.41 11.97 -15.06
C GLN A 147 19.30 12.82 -14.44
N ASN A 148 18.51 12.23 -13.58
CA ASN A 148 17.53 13.00 -12.82
C ASN A 148 18.21 13.67 -11.62
N ARG A 149 17.94 14.94 -11.44
CA ARG A 149 18.43 15.78 -10.35
C ARG A 149 17.26 16.13 -9.43
N CYS A 150 17.39 15.79 -8.18
CA CYS A 150 16.41 16.08 -7.13
C CYS A 150 17.13 16.79 -6.00
N GLU A 151 16.99 18.09 -5.93
CA GLU A 151 17.74 18.95 -5.00
C GLU A 151 16.79 19.60 -4.00
N PRO A 152 16.68 19.07 -2.76
CA PRO A 152 15.85 19.66 -1.72
C PRO A 152 16.26 21.10 -1.41
N LYS A 153 15.29 22.02 -1.37
CA LYS A 153 15.51 23.44 -1.05
C LYS A 153 15.64 23.72 0.43
N ALA A 154 15.04 22.86 1.25
CA ALA A 154 15.06 22.96 2.70
C ALA A 154 14.84 21.55 3.29
N GLN A 155 14.96 21.45 4.60
CA GLN A 155 14.59 20.25 5.32
C GLN A 155 13.10 19.93 5.08
N PRO A 156 12.74 18.66 4.85
CA PRO A 156 11.36 18.26 4.70
C PRO A 156 10.60 18.44 6.02
N THR A 157 9.30 18.68 5.92
CA THR A 157 8.41 18.62 7.08
C THR A 157 7.88 17.21 7.20
N ILE A 158 8.08 16.60 8.37
CA ILE A 158 7.69 15.22 8.66
C ILE A 158 6.52 15.22 9.66
N GLU A 159 5.43 14.56 9.31
CA GLU A 159 4.33 14.25 10.22
C GLU A 159 4.33 12.74 10.49
N TYR A 160 4.40 12.34 11.76
CA TYR A 160 4.34 10.94 12.17
C TYR A 160 2.87 10.50 12.25
N VAL A 161 2.46 9.54 11.44
CA VAL A 161 1.04 9.24 11.18
C VAL A 161 0.63 7.79 11.39
N GLY A 162 1.58 6.89 11.58
CA GLY A 162 1.31 5.49 11.86
C GLY A 162 2.49 4.77 12.45
N LEU A 163 2.22 3.79 13.32
CA LEU A 163 3.23 2.88 13.86
C LEU A 163 2.62 1.50 14.05
N ILE A 164 3.46 0.50 13.86
CA ILE A 164 3.20 -0.91 14.13
C ILE A 164 4.45 -1.43 14.83
N ASN A 165 4.31 -1.78 16.12
CA ASN A 165 5.34 -2.39 16.94
C ASN A 165 4.89 -3.82 17.22
N ARG A 166 5.58 -4.81 16.64
CA ARG A 166 5.28 -6.23 16.73
C ARG A 166 6.34 -6.98 17.52
N GLU A 167 6.13 -8.29 17.74
CA GLU A 167 7.10 -9.14 18.45
C GLU A 167 8.38 -9.34 17.64
N GLY A 168 8.28 -9.33 16.30
CA GLY A 168 9.43 -9.43 15.38
C GLY A 168 9.87 -8.06 14.89
N GLU A 169 11.11 -7.66 15.16
CA GLU A 169 11.68 -6.39 14.70
C GLU A 169 11.56 -6.21 13.18
N ASP A 170 11.61 -7.31 12.39
CA ASP A 170 11.46 -7.26 10.93
C ASP A 170 10.05 -6.85 10.48
N GLU A 171 9.06 -6.95 11.36
CA GLU A 171 7.66 -6.63 11.08
C GLU A 171 7.26 -5.22 11.52
N ASP A 172 8.16 -4.53 12.18
CA ASP A 172 7.92 -3.17 12.66
C ASP A 172 7.80 -2.17 11.50
N ARG A 173 6.85 -1.27 11.62
CA ARG A 173 6.58 -0.26 10.60
C ARG A 173 6.31 1.11 11.22
N VAL A 174 6.80 2.10 10.54
CA VAL A 174 6.51 3.51 10.83
C VAL A 174 6.00 4.17 9.57
N VAL A 175 4.91 4.91 9.67
CA VAL A 175 4.37 5.69 8.55
C VAL A 175 4.53 7.18 8.85
N VAL A 176 5.18 7.86 7.92
CA VAL A 176 5.35 9.31 7.97
C VAL A 176 4.79 9.97 6.71
N ARG A 177 4.28 11.18 6.88
CA ARG A 177 3.92 12.02 5.75
C ARG A 177 4.99 13.08 5.57
N VAL A 178 5.64 13.04 4.41
CA VAL A 178 6.74 13.91 4.02
C VAL A 178 6.21 15.04 3.16
N HIS A 179 6.55 16.27 3.49
CA HIS A 179 6.27 17.44 2.66
C HIS A 179 7.57 18.19 2.39
N ALA A 180 7.93 18.34 1.12
CA ALA A 180 9.19 18.95 0.72
C ALA A 180 9.03 19.79 -0.54
N THR A 181 9.89 20.82 -0.65
CA THR A 181 10.09 21.59 -1.88
C THR A 181 11.49 21.30 -2.40
N LEU A 182 11.58 20.95 -3.66
CA LEU A 182 12.86 20.59 -4.30
C LEU A 182 12.91 21.09 -5.76
N ASP A 183 14.09 21.20 -6.31
CA ASP A 183 14.27 21.29 -7.76
C ASP A 183 14.37 19.88 -8.31
N ASP A 184 13.55 19.59 -9.31
CA ASP A 184 13.46 18.27 -9.93
C ASP A 184 13.43 18.40 -11.44
N TYR A 185 14.54 17.98 -12.08
CA TYR A 185 14.78 18.09 -13.51
C TYR A 185 15.68 16.95 -14.00
N VAL A 186 15.68 16.75 -15.31
CA VAL A 186 16.56 15.79 -15.96
C VAL A 186 17.67 16.54 -16.70
N VAL A 187 18.89 16.03 -16.64
CA VAL A 187 20.03 16.52 -17.43
C VAL A 187 20.39 15.44 -18.45
N ASP A 188 20.53 15.82 -19.72
CA ASP A 188 21.03 14.92 -20.77
C ASP A 188 22.57 14.81 -20.79
N GLN A 189 23.08 13.91 -21.61
CA GLN A 189 24.54 13.71 -21.79
C GLN A 189 25.31 14.94 -22.29
N HIS A 190 24.58 15.94 -22.78
CA HIS A 190 25.19 17.22 -23.27
C HIS A 190 25.08 18.33 -22.22
N GLY A 191 24.53 18.05 -21.05
CA GLY A 191 24.29 19.02 -19.98
C GLY A 191 23.03 19.88 -20.17
N ASN A 192 22.19 19.58 -21.16
CA ASN A 192 20.94 20.31 -21.33
C ASN A 192 19.89 19.85 -20.30
N THR A 193 19.22 20.83 -19.72
CA THR A 193 18.10 20.55 -18.81
C THR A 193 16.83 20.23 -19.59
N ILE A 194 16.24 19.10 -19.26
CA ILE A 194 14.94 18.66 -19.78
C ILE A 194 13.93 18.85 -18.66
N MET A 195 12.98 19.76 -18.87
CA MET A 195 11.90 19.99 -17.92
C MET A 195 10.81 18.93 -18.08
N LYS A 196 10.23 18.55 -16.96
CA LYS A 196 9.11 17.63 -16.94
C LYS A 196 7.84 18.29 -17.46
N ASP A 197 7.06 17.54 -18.22
CA ASP A 197 5.70 17.89 -18.62
C ASP A 197 5.53 19.32 -19.14
N GLY A 198 6.61 19.89 -19.75
CA GLY A 198 6.59 21.25 -20.24
C GLY A 198 6.61 22.34 -19.16
N ALA A 199 7.01 21.98 -17.94
CA ALA A 199 7.13 22.92 -16.84
C ALA A 199 8.12 24.05 -17.17
N SER A 200 7.85 25.25 -16.71
CA SER A 200 8.71 26.42 -16.89
C SER A 200 9.77 26.57 -15.78
N SER A 201 9.67 25.76 -14.73
CA SER A 201 10.55 25.80 -13.56
C SER A 201 10.84 24.38 -13.08
N PRO A 202 12.07 24.09 -12.62
CA PRO A 202 12.41 22.81 -12.00
C PRO A 202 11.79 22.67 -10.61
N GLN A 203 11.38 23.78 -9.98
CA GLN A 203 10.86 23.74 -8.61
C GLN A 203 9.51 23.04 -8.54
N THR A 204 9.43 22.04 -7.67
CA THR A 204 8.22 21.29 -7.36
C THR A 204 8.04 21.15 -5.87
N THR A 205 6.80 20.96 -5.45
CA THR A 205 6.47 20.61 -4.06
C THR A 205 5.84 19.24 -4.08
N LEU A 206 6.41 18.33 -3.32
CA LEU A 206 5.86 17.00 -3.14
C LEU A 206 5.22 16.84 -1.76
N THR A 207 4.25 15.97 -1.71
CA THR A 207 3.68 15.46 -0.46
C THR A 207 3.43 13.98 -0.66
N GLU A 208 4.07 13.18 0.15
CA GLU A 208 4.09 11.73 0.02
C GLU A 208 3.93 11.08 1.39
N TRP A 209 3.44 9.86 1.39
CA TRP A 209 3.39 8.99 2.56
C TRP A 209 4.47 7.93 2.38
N TRP A 210 5.32 7.82 3.38
CA TRP A 210 6.44 6.90 3.39
C TRP A 210 6.23 5.87 4.49
N THR A 211 6.25 4.59 4.12
CA THR A 211 6.34 3.49 5.07
C THR A 211 7.81 3.16 5.28
N LEU A 212 8.24 3.23 6.52
CA LEU A 212 9.62 3.02 6.94
C LEU A 212 9.71 1.77 7.82
N HIS A 213 10.83 1.10 7.73
CA HIS A 213 11.24 0.09 8.68
C HIS A 213 12.18 0.75 9.70
N PRO A 214 11.91 0.66 11.03
CA PRO A 214 12.83 1.11 12.06
C PRO A 214 14.14 0.32 11.99
N PRO A 215 15.23 0.83 12.53
CA PRO A 215 16.50 0.17 12.34
C PRO A 215 16.74 -0.96 13.34
N GLY A 216 17.06 -2.19 12.88
CA GLY A 216 18.07 -2.92 13.64
C GLY A 216 19.44 -2.23 13.56
N GLU A 217 19.84 -1.81 12.37
CA GLU A 217 21.07 -1.05 12.13
C GLU A 217 20.84 0.30 11.42
N ARG A 218 19.82 0.40 10.58
CA ARG A 218 19.57 1.60 9.75
C ARG A 218 18.13 1.68 9.24
N TRP A 219 17.54 2.86 9.31
CA TRP A 219 16.23 3.16 8.72
C TRP A 219 16.17 2.85 7.23
N ARG A 220 15.12 2.18 6.79
CA ARG A 220 14.88 1.82 5.40
C ARG A 220 13.51 2.28 4.94
N LEU A 221 13.45 2.79 3.73
CA LEU A 221 12.21 3.14 3.05
C LEU A 221 11.63 1.90 2.37
N LEU A 222 10.46 1.48 2.75
CA LEU A 222 9.79 0.31 2.17
C LEU A 222 8.85 0.69 1.04
N SER A 223 8.06 1.75 1.23
CA SER A 223 7.03 2.13 0.27
C SER A 223 6.81 3.64 0.26
N ILE A 224 6.37 4.14 -0.88
CA ILE A 224 6.03 5.54 -1.11
C ILE A 224 4.65 5.62 -1.77
N GLU A 225 3.80 6.49 -1.25
CA GLU A 225 2.50 6.77 -1.80
C GLU A 225 2.28 8.25 -2.02
N ALA A 226 1.58 8.59 -3.12
CA ALA A 226 1.20 9.97 -3.36
C ALA A 226 0.17 10.45 -2.31
N GLU A 227 0.07 11.78 -2.10
CA GLU A 227 -0.84 12.38 -1.12
C GLU A 227 -2.29 11.88 -1.19
N ALA A 228 -2.78 11.61 -2.38
CA ALA A 228 -4.15 11.10 -2.55
C ALA A 228 -4.26 9.60 -2.24
N GLU A 229 -3.21 8.84 -2.47
CA GLU A 229 -3.17 7.39 -2.30
C GLU A 229 -3.00 7.01 -0.83
N GLY A 230 -2.08 7.63 -0.09
CA GLY A 230 -1.77 7.29 1.30
C GLY A 230 -2.77 7.82 2.34
N ARG A 231 -3.93 8.34 1.93
CA ARG A 231 -4.95 8.84 2.88
C ARG A 231 -5.55 7.75 3.76
N HIS A 232 -5.49 6.50 3.34
CA HIS A 232 -5.95 5.36 4.12
C HIS A 232 -5.19 5.22 5.45
N HIS A 233 -3.91 5.61 5.52
CA HIS A 233 -3.11 5.59 6.75
C HIS A 233 -3.72 6.40 7.91
N LEU A 234 -4.65 7.30 7.62
CA LEU A 234 -5.39 8.01 8.68
C LEU A 234 -6.40 7.12 9.42
N GLU A 235 -6.71 5.95 8.87
CA GLU A 235 -7.72 5.01 9.37
C GLU A 235 -7.12 3.63 9.71
N ASP A 236 -5.82 3.41 9.42
CA ASP A 236 -5.12 2.18 9.72
C ASP A 236 -4.97 2.00 11.25
N GLU A 237 -4.82 0.79 11.70
CA GLU A 237 -4.59 0.48 13.11
C GLU A 237 -3.25 1.06 13.60
N LEU A 238 -3.15 1.30 14.92
CA LEU A 238 -1.91 1.67 15.60
C LEU A 238 -1.61 0.55 16.60
N ILE A 239 -0.49 -0.14 16.40
CA ILE A 239 -0.03 -1.20 17.30
C ILE A 239 1.17 -0.64 18.07
N ALA A 240 0.94 -0.20 19.32
CA ALA A 240 1.98 0.39 20.16
C ALA A 240 2.83 -0.66 20.88
N VAL A 241 2.27 -1.83 21.12
CA VAL A 241 2.91 -2.92 21.86
C VAL A 241 2.63 -4.27 21.21
N PRO A 242 3.58 -5.22 21.20
CA PRO A 242 3.41 -6.50 20.52
C PRO A 242 2.18 -7.29 20.96
N TRP A 243 1.85 -7.29 22.23
CA TRP A 243 0.66 -7.98 22.75
C TRP A 243 -0.68 -7.29 22.41
N GLY A 244 -0.66 -6.14 21.81
CA GLY A 244 -1.83 -5.49 21.19
C GLY A 244 -2.07 -5.95 19.76
N ASP A 245 -1.20 -6.80 19.20
CA ASP A 245 -1.38 -7.38 17.87
C ASP A 245 -2.28 -8.62 17.94
N ASP A 246 -3.39 -8.61 17.23
CA ASP A 246 -4.33 -9.73 17.12
C ASP A 246 -3.65 -11.03 16.66
N ARG A 247 -2.52 -10.94 15.94
CA ARG A 247 -1.74 -12.08 15.46
C ARG A 247 -1.16 -12.93 16.59
N VAL A 248 -0.85 -12.35 17.75
CA VAL A 248 -0.38 -13.09 18.93
C VAL A 248 -1.50 -14.00 19.46
N ALA A 249 -2.72 -13.47 19.52
CA ALA A 249 -3.89 -14.26 19.91
C ALA A 249 -4.20 -15.38 18.90
N ASP A 250 -4.04 -15.10 17.60
CA ASP A 250 -4.22 -16.09 16.53
C ASP A 250 -3.21 -17.22 16.61
N ALA A 251 -1.94 -16.92 16.83
CA ALA A 251 -0.89 -17.92 16.95
C ALA A 251 -1.17 -18.86 18.15
N ALA A 252 -1.54 -18.30 19.30
CA ALA A 252 -1.92 -19.09 20.46
C ALA A 252 -3.15 -19.97 20.21
N LEU A 253 -4.13 -19.47 19.46
CA LEU A 253 -5.32 -20.22 19.08
C LEU A 253 -4.99 -21.41 18.15
N VAL A 254 -4.17 -21.16 17.13
CA VAL A 254 -3.71 -22.21 16.20
C VAL A 254 -2.87 -23.26 16.93
N GLU A 255 -1.94 -22.84 17.77
CA GLU A 255 -1.11 -23.73 18.55
C GLU A 255 -1.97 -24.63 19.46
N THR A 256 -2.96 -24.05 20.17
CA THR A 256 -3.89 -24.81 21.00
C THR A 256 -4.69 -25.80 20.17
N ALA A 257 -5.25 -25.38 19.03
CA ALA A 257 -6.06 -26.25 18.17
C ALA A 257 -5.24 -27.38 17.53
N VAL A 258 -3.97 -27.15 17.20
CA VAL A 258 -3.06 -28.15 16.63
C VAL A 258 -2.51 -29.09 17.70
N ALA A 259 -2.21 -28.58 18.91
CA ALA A 259 -1.74 -29.39 20.04
C ALA A 259 -2.83 -30.25 20.65
N ASP A 260 -4.03 -29.72 20.74
CA ASP A 260 -5.21 -30.41 21.30
C ASP A 260 -5.96 -31.18 20.20
N ALA A 261 -5.38 -32.28 19.76
CA ALA A 261 -6.19 -33.38 19.18
C ALA A 261 -7.04 -34.05 20.29
N LEU A 262 -7.54 -33.29 21.25
CA LEU A 262 -8.31 -33.75 22.43
C LEU A 262 -9.72 -33.16 22.44
N PRO A 263 -10.70 -33.90 22.94
CA PRO A 263 -12.11 -33.63 22.71
C PRO A 263 -12.65 -32.48 23.54
N ALA A 264 -13.39 -31.63 22.85
CA ALA A 264 -14.55 -30.85 23.27
C ALA A 264 -14.51 -30.06 24.58
N GLY A 265 -14.60 -28.74 24.48
CA GLY A 265 -15.25 -27.96 25.51
C GLY A 265 -14.70 -26.58 25.86
N VAL A 266 -13.78 -26.01 25.12
CA VAL A 266 -13.40 -24.61 25.33
C VAL A 266 -14.02 -23.76 24.24
N ALA A 267 -15.00 -22.93 24.62
CA ALA A 267 -15.48 -21.86 23.77
C ALA A 267 -14.35 -20.85 23.64
N VAL A 268 -13.69 -20.85 22.48
CA VAL A 268 -12.70 -19.84 22.13
C VAL A 268 -13.46 -18.55 21.84
N ALA A 269 -13.03 -17.47 22.46
CA ALA A 269 -13.62 -16.16 22.32
C ALA A 269 -13.65 -15.75 20.83
N GLU A 270 -14.76 -15.18 20.44
CA GLU A 270 -15.08 -14.61 19.14
C GLU A 270 -14.02 -13.57 18.76
N ILE A 271 -13.02 -13.97 17.95
CA ILE A 271 -12.00 -13.07 17.39
C ILE A 271 -12.26 -13.00 15.90
N ALA A 272 -12.90 -11.93 15.49
CA ALA A 272 -13.16 -11.43 14.14
C ALA A 272 -13.89 -12.37 13.14
N PRO A 273 -14.79 -11.82 12.32
CA PRO A 273 -15.77 -12.59 11.59
C PRO A 273 -15.30 -12.95 10.18
N ALA A 274 -14.56 -14.02 10.00
CA ALA A 274 -14.69 -14.72 8.76
C ALA A 274 -15.96 -15.56 8.84
N GLU A 275 -16.86 -15.42 7.89
CA GLU A 275 -18.06 -16.21 7.84
C GLU A 275 -17.73 -17.55 7.16
N LEU A 276 -18.12 -18.69 7.77
CA LEU A 276 -18.13 -19.96 7.09
C LEU A 276 -19.53 -20.19 6.48
N ASP A 277 -19.54 -20.59 5.21
CA ASP A 277 -20.76 -21.15 4.61
C ASP A 277 -21.28 -22.29 5.50
N PRO A 278 -22.60 -22.42 5.71
CA PRO A 278 -23.16 -23.44 6.61
C PRO A 278 -22.67 -24.87 6.32
N ASP A 279 -22.53 -25.24 5.04
CA ASP A 279 -22.07 -26.57 4.64
C ASP A 279 -20.57 -26.74 4.91
N ALA A 280 -19.76 -25.69 4.67
CA ALA A 280 -18.34 -25.67 4.99
C ALA A 280 -18.09 -25.75 6.51
N ARG A 281 -18.92 -25.04 7.29
CA ARG A 281 -18.85 -25.08 8.76
C ARG A 281 -19.19 -26.47 9.32
N ALA A 282 -20.23 -27.11 8.81
CA ALA A 282 -20.59 -28.46 9.22
C ALA A 282 -19.47 -29.46 8.90
N ALA A 283 -18.92 -29.39 7.69
CA ALA A 283 -17.77 -30.22 7.28
C ALA A 283 -16.53 -29.99 8.16
N ALA A 284 -16.22 -28.71 8.47
CA ALA A 284 -15.10 -28.34 9.32
C ALA A 284 -15.26 -28.92 10.73
N LEU A 285 -16.43 -28.80 11.34
CA LEU A 285 -16.70 -29.35 12.68
C LEU A 285 -16.57 -30.87 12.72
N ASP A 286 -17.08 -31.58 11.70
CA ASP A 286 -16.95 -33.03 11.61
C ASP A 286 -15.50 -33.47 11.45
N LEU A 287 -14.73 -32.81 10.60
CA LEU A 287 -13.31 -33.11 10.36
C LEU A 287 -12.44 -32.76 11.56
N ALA A 288 -12.74 -31.68 12.26
CA ALA A 288 -12.01 -31.25 13.46
C ALA A 288 -12.01 -32.28 14.59
N LEU A 289 -13.01 -33.17 14.63
CA LEU A 289 -13.04 -34.28 15.59
C LEU A 289 -11.88 -35.27 15.39
N ALA A 290 -11.33 -35.35 14.18
CA ALA A 290 -10.22 -36.26 13.85
C ALA A 290 -8.89 -35.51 13.66
N ASP A 291 -8.96 -34.25 13.23
CA ASP A 291 -7.77 -33.43 12.94
C ASP A 291 -8.08 -31.94 13.22
N GLY A 292 -7.48 -31.41 14.29
CA GLY A 292 -7.69 -30.04 14.75
C GLY A 292 -7.35 -28.98 13.70
N ARG A 293 -6.53 -29.30 12.70
CA ARG A 293 -6.20 -28.38 11.59
C ARG A 293 -7.42 -27.98 10.75
N PHE A 294 -8.51 -28.73 10.84
CA PHE A 294 -9.80 -28.40 10.21
C PHE A 294 -10.74 -27.62 11.11
N ALA A 295 -10.34 -27.27 12.33
CA ALA A 295 -11.20 -26.49 13.21
C ALA A 295 -11.59 -25.15 12.54
N PRO A 296 -12.86 -24.71 12.64
CA PRO A 296 -13.32 -23.47 12.02
C PRO A 296 -12.40 -22.28 12.30
N ASP A 297 -11.96 -22.12 13.54
CA ASP A 297 -11.10 -21.01 13.97
C ASP A 297 -9.71 -21.07 13.29
N VAL A 298 -9.14 -22.25 13.09
CA VAL A 298 -7.88 -22.43 12.36
C VAL A 298 -8.02 -22.04 10.89
N LEU A 299 -9.15 -22.41 10.26
CA LEU A 299 -9.44 -22.05 8.88
C LEU A 299 -9.62 -20.53 8.72
N GLU A 300 -10.30 -19.89 9.66
CA GLU A 300 -10.48 -18.44 9.70
C GLU A 300 -9.16 -17.72 9.85
N VAL A 301 -8.32 -18.12 10.82
CA VAL A 301 -7.00 -17.56 11.06
C VAL A 301 -6.13 -17.69 9.80
N ALA A 302 -6.10 -18.87 9.18
CA ALA A 302 -5.29 -19.08 7.97
C ALA A 302 -5.72 -18.15 6.81
N ALA A 303 -7.03 -17.99 6.61
CA ALA A 303 -7.56 -17.12 5.56
C ALA A 303 -7.27 -15.63 5.86
N ARG A 304 -7.47 -15.20 7.09
CA ARG A 304 -7.24 -13.81 7.51
C ARG A 304 -5.77 -13.43 7.44
N ARG A 305 -4.88 -14.26 7.99
CA ARG A 305 -3.42 -14.04 7.97
C ARG A 305 -2.86 -13.96 6.55
N ALA A 306 -3.37 -14.78 5.63
CA ALA A 306 -2.96 -14.68 4.23
C ALA A 306 -3.40 -13.37 3.57
N VAL A 307 -4.59 -12.85 3.94
CA VAL A 307 -5.04 -11.55 3.43
C VAL A 307 -4.25 -10.40 4.03
N GLU A 308 -3.94 -10.44 5.32
CA GLU A 308 -3.09 -9.47 6.01
C GLU A 308 -1.69 -9.43 5.41
N ALA A 309 -1.06 -10.60 5.23
CA ALA A 309 0.24 -10.72 4.59
C ALA A 309 0.25 -10.20 3.13
N TRP A 310 -0.84 -10.41 2.40
CA TRP A 310 -0.99 -9.81 1.08
C TRP A 310 -1.12 -8.28 1.13
N VAL A 311 -1.87 -7.74 2.08
CA VAL A 311 -1.97 -6.27 2.27
C VAL A 311 -0.61 -5.67 2.59
N GLU A 312 0.19 -6.31 3.43
CA GLU A 312 1.57 -5.89 3.71
C GLU A 312 2.46 -5.95 2.46
N ALA A 313 2.41 -7.06 1.73
CA ALA A 313 3.21 -7.26 0.52
C ALA A 313 2.91 -6.24 -0.60
N ILE A 314 1.69 -5.71 -0.66
CA ILE A 314 1.33 -4.65 -1.62
C ILE A 314 2.11 -3.36 -1.35
N ASP A 315 2.33 -3.04 -0.08
CA ASP A 315 2.90 -1.77 0.36
C ASP A 315 4.38 -1.89 0.78
N GLY A 316 4.98 -3.08 0.69
CA GLY A 316 6.36 -3.23 1.13
C GLY A 316 6.97 -4.59 0.89
N ASP A 317 7.23 -5.33 1.95
CA ASP A 317 7.97 -6.58 1.94
C ASP A 317 7.07 -7.78 1.63
N ASP A 318 7.52 -8.63 0.72
CA ASP A 318 6.79 -9.84 0.32
C ASP A 318 7.01 -11.01 1.31
N GLY A 319 7.90 -10.87 2.30
CA GLY A 319 8.36 -11.97 3.17
C GLY A 319 7.24 -12.67 3.94
N ALA A 320 6.30 -11.92 4.53
CA ALA A 320 5.15 -12.49 5.23
C ALA A 320 4.24 -13.28 4.28
N LEU A 321 4.03 -12.78 3.06
CA LEU A 321 3.25 -13.49 2.05
C LEU A 321 3.98 -14.73 1.52
N GLU A 322 5.30 -14.67 1.33
CA GLU A 322 6.12 -15.82 0.93
C GLU A 322 6.07 -16.96 1.95
N ALA A 323 5.98 -16.63 3.23
CA ALA A 323 5.81 -17.62 4.29
C ALA A 323 4.45 -18.36 4.21
N LEU A 324 3.40 -17.70 3.75
CA LEU A 324 2.01 -18.18 3.78
C LEU A 324 1.44 -18.60 2.43
N ALA A 325 2.09 -18.28 1.32
CA ALA A 325 1.55 -18.49 -0.02
C ALA A 325 2.54 -19.23 -0.94
N ASP A 326 2.01 -19.91 -1.93
CA ASP A 326 2.79 -20.53 -2.99
C ASP A 326 3.14 -19.49 -4.06
N ARG A 327 4.27 -19.70 -4.74
CA ARG A 327 4.79 -18.77 -5.74
C ARG A 327 3.77 -18.39 -6.84
N GLY A 328 2.92 -19.33 -7.26
CA GLY A 328 1.89 -19.06 -8.26
C GLY A 328 0.78 -18.14 -7.75
N ALA A 329 0.42 -18.25 -6.48
CA ALA A 329 -0.53 -17.35 -5.83
C ALA A 329 0.08 -15.94 -5.68
N ILE A 330 1.34 -15.87 -5.24
CA ILE A 330 2.10 -14.61 -5.13
C ILE A 330 2.18 -13.91 -6.51
N ASP A 331 2.55 -14.65 -7.55
CA ASP A 331 2.63 -14.11 -8.93
C ASP A 331 1.30 -13.52 -9.37
N THR A 332 0.19 -14.20 -9.09
CA THR A 332 -1.15 -13.71 -9.42
C THR A 332 -1.51 -12.45 -8.62
N LEU A 333 -1.23 -12.45 -7.33
CA LEU A 333 -1.59 -11.36 -6.41
C LEU A 333 -0.77 -10.09 -6.63
N LEU A 334 0.54 -10.25 -6.81
CA LEU A 334 1.47 -9.10 -6.85
C LEU A 334 1.86 -8.71 -8.27
N TYR A 335 1.86 -9.67 -9.22
CA TYR A 335 2.35 -9.42 -10.59
C TYR A 335 1.28 -9.66 -11.66
N GLY A 336 0.03 -9.95 -11.25
CA GLY A 336 -1.09 -10.13 -12.19
C GLY A 336 -0.99 -11.36 -13.06
N GLY A 337 -0.23 -12.37 -12.63
CA GLY A 337 0.03 -13.59 -13.39
C GLY A 337 0.98 -13.39 -14.58
N ASP A 338 1.66 -12.24 -14.65
CA ASP A 338 2.70 -11.98 -15.65
C ASP A 338 4.05 -12.53 -15.18
N GLY A 339 4.33 -13.79 -15.54
CA GLY A 339 5.58 -14.46 -15.18
C GLY A 339 6.86 -13.76 -15.69
N SER A 340 6.76 -12.66 -16.45
CA SER A 340 7.90 -11.83 -16.86
C SER A 340 8.39 -10.90 -15.74
N GLY A 341 7.56 -10.68 -14.70
CA GLY A 341 7.82 -9.74 -13.62
C GLY A 341 7.92 -8.27 -14.06
N ARG A 342 7.34 -7.93 -15.23
CA ARG A 342 7.30 -6.55 -15.76
C ARG A 342 6.13 -5.75 -15.23
N THR A 343 5.13 -6.40 -14.71
CA THR A 343 3.95 -5.76 -14.15
C THR A 343 3.94 -5.84 -12.62
N ARG A 344 3.33 -4.88 -11.97
CA ARG A 344 3.00 -4.91 -10.54
C ARG A 344 1.52 -4.60 -10.36
N VAL A 345 0.84 -5.40 -9.57
CA VAL A 345 -0.49 -5.06 -9.07
C VAL A 345 -0.33 -4.19 -7.86
N VAL A 346 -0.92 -3.01 -7.91
CA VAL A 346 -0.92 -2.07 -6.79
C VAL A 346 -2.33 -1.93 -6.26
N VAL A 347 -2.46 -2.02 -4.95
CA VAL A 347 -3.73 -1.77 -4.26
C VAL A 347 -3.46 -0.79 -3.11
N ARG A 348 -4.14 0.34 -3.10
CA ARG A 348 -3.98 1.35 -2.07
C ARG A 348 -5.22 1.42 -1.19
N GLY A 349 -5.00 1.46 0.12
CA GLY A 349 -6.07 1.44 1.10
C GLY A 349 -6.91 0.15 0.99
N ALA A 350 -6.24 -0.99 0.86
CA ALA A 350 -6.90 -2.28 0.81
C ALA A 350 -7.69 -2.52 2.09
N ARG A 351 -8.97 -2.87 1.95
CA ARG A 351 -9.85 -3.24 3.06
C ARG A 351 -10.58 -4.51 2.70
N VAL A 352 -10.61 -5.45 3.63
CA VAL A 352 -11.45 -6.64 3.51
C VAL A 352 -12.89 -6.22 3.81
N ALA A 353 -13.74 -6.29 2.79
CA ALA A 353 -15.17 -6.01 2.95
C ALA A 353 -15.94 -7.25 3.38
N ALA A 354 -15.49 -8.42 2.95
CA ALA A 354 -16.03 -9.72 3.39
C ALA A 354 -14.97 -10.81 3.14
N LEU A 355 -14.92 -11.77 4.04
CA LEU A 355 -14.13 -12.98 3.93
C LEU A 355 -15.04 -14.15 4.31
N THR A 356 -15.27 -15.07 3.37
CA THR A 356 -16.17 -16.22 3.58
C THR A 356 -15.46 -17.49 3.15
N ILE A 357 -15.34 -18.46 4.04
CA ILE A 357 -14.89 -19.81 3.71
C ILE A 357 -16.08 -20.53 3.06
N ALA A 358 -15.99 -20.71 1.75
CA ALA A 358 -17.11 -21.18 0.93
C ALA A 358 -17.15 -22.70 0.77
N ALA A 359 -16.00 -23.39 0.86
CA ALA A 359 -15.96 -24.83 0.67
C ALA A 359 -14.71 -25.47 1.30
N LEU A 360 -14.85 -26.73 1.71
CA LEU A 360 -13.77 -27.65 2.09
C LEU A 360 -13.83 -28.89 1.19
N ASP A 361 -12.67 -29.32 0.70
CA ASP A 361 -12.52 -30.60 0.00
C ASP A 361 -11.45 -31.45 0.70
N PRO A 362 -11.85 -32.28 1.65
CA PRO A 362 -10.93 -33.17 2.38
C PRO A 362 -10.47 -34.37 1.53
N GLN A 363 -11.06 -34.61 0.37
CA GLN A 363 -10.68 -35.72 -0.54
C GLN A 363 -9.59 -35.29 -1.52
N ALA A 364 -9.38 -33.99 -1.70
CA ALA A 364 -8.26 -33.48 -2.48
C ALA A 364 -6.93 -33.90 -1.85
N THR A 365 -5.87 -34.00 -2.65
CA THR A 365 -4.52 -34.34 -2.18
C THR A 365 -3.54 -33.27 -2.65
N PRO A 366 -3.10 -32.38 -1.76
CA PRO A 366 -3.53 -32.19 -0.38
C PRO A 366 -4.98 -31.71 -0.26
N ALA A 367 -5.59 -31.84 0.93
CA ALA A 367 -6.91 -31.31 1.21
C ALA A 367 -6.95 -29.80 0.94
N THR A 368 -8.09 -29.28 0.48
CA THR A 368 -8.21 -27.87 0.13
C THR A 368 -9.36 -27.16 0.82
N MET A 369 -9.16 -25.87 1.04
CA MET A 369 -10.16 -24.91 1.50
C MET A 369 -10.29 -23.79 0.46
N THR A 370 -11.51 -23.38 0.15
CA THR A 370 -11.78 -22.24 -0.74
C THR A 370 -12.39 -21.10 0.06
N ALA A 371 -11.73 -19.95 0.06
CA ALA A 371 -12.24 -18.71 0.61
C ALA A 371 -12.64 -17.73 -0.52
N VAL A 372 -13.71 -16.99 -0.30
CA VAL A 372 -14.13 -15.86 -1.15
C VAL A 372 -13.81 -14.59 -0.41
N VAL A 373 -12.93 -13.79 -0.99
CA VAL A 373 -12.43 -12.54 -0.42
C VAL A 373 -12.98 -11.38 -1.23
N THR A 374 -13.72 -10.50 -0.57
CA THR A 374 -14.20 -9.24 -1.16
C THR A 374 -13.34 -8.11 -0.65
N LEU A 375 -12.65 -7.48 -1.56
CA LEU A 375 -11.67 -6.42 -1.29
C LEU A 375 -12.16 -5.09 -1.82
N LYS A 376 -11.96 -4.02 -1.06
CA LYS A 376 -12.17 -2.63 -1.50
C LYS A 376 -10.85 -1.90 -1.44
N GLY A 377 -10.58 -1.07 -2.45
CA GLY A 377 -9.37 -0.27 -2.53
C GLY A 377 -9.15 0.28 -3.93
N ARG A 378 -8.13 1.10 -4.09
CA ARG A 378 -7.70 1.58 -5.40
C ARG A 378 -6.77 0.54 -6.00
N ARG A 379 -7.28 -0.18 -6.99
CA ARG A 379 -6.52 -1.25 -7.66
C ARG A 379 -6.15 -0.85 -9.08
N TYR A 380 -4.87 -0.98 -9.41
CA TYR A 380 -4.35 -0.79 -10.76
C TYR A 380 -3.14 -1.70 -11.00
N VAL A 381 -2.83 -1.89 -12.28
CA VAL A 381 -1.64 -2.62 -12.73
C VAL A 381 -0.67 -1.61 -13.32
N GLU A 382 0.57 -1.64 -12.89
CA GLU A 382 1.63 -0.74 -13.31
C GLU A 382 2.73 -1.49 -14.04
N ASP A 383 3.28 -0.88 -15.08
CA ASP A 383 4.51 -1.34 -15.72
C ASP A 383 5.71 -0.92 -14.86
N ARG A 384 6.51 -1.86 -14.40
CA ARG A 384 7.62 -1.62 -13.46
C ARG A 384 8.77 -0.83 -14.05
N ASP A 385 8.93 -0.81 -15.37
CA ASP A 385 10.00 -0.07 -16.04
C ASP A 385 9.62 1.41 -16.25
N THR A 386 8.33 1.68 -16.50
CA THR A 386 7.86 3.01 -16.88
C THR A 386 6.95 3.67 -15.87
N ALA A 387 6.45 2.93 -14.87
CA ALA A 387 5.37 3.32 -13.94
C ALA A 387 4.06 3.74 -14.65
N ALA A 388 3.90 3.34 -15.89
CA ALA A 388 2.66 3.56 -16.62
C ALA A 388 1.56 2.67 -16.08
N VAL A 389 0.37 3.23 -15.85
CA VAL A 389 -0.80 2.44 -15.47
C VAL A 389 -1.31 1.70 -16.70
N LEU A 390 -1.22 0.38 -16.68
CA LEU A 390 -1.66 -0.52 -17.75
C LEU A 390 -3.15 -0.87 -17.64
N GLY A 391 -3.69 -0.84 -16.43
CA GLY A 391 -5.09 -1.15 -16.16
C GLY A 391 -5.52 -0.72 -14.77
N GLY A 392 -6.82 -0.52 -14.55
CA GLY A 392 -7.32 -0.05 -13.27
C GLY A 392 -7.34 1.47 -13.14
N SER A 393 -7.34 2.02 -11.92
CA SER A 393 -7.42 3.46 -11.67
C SER A 393 -6.75 3.84 -10.35
N LYS A 394 -5.92 4.88 -10.36
CA LYS A 394 -5.38 5.52 -9.17
C LYS A 394 -6.38 6.41 -8.42
N GLY A 395 -7.46 6.81 -9.08
CA GLY A 395 -8.39 7.84 -8.59
C GLY A 395 -9.69 7.33 -7.97
N ALA A 396 -10.00 6.04 -8.09
CA ALA A 396 -11.29 5.49 -7.64
C ALA A 396 -11.13 4.15 -6.93
N ASP A 397 -11.79 4.02 -5.79
CA ASP A 397 -11.91 2.75 -5.09
C ASP A 397 -12.78 1.79 -5.92
N ARG A 398 -12.40 0.53 -5.90
CA ARG A 398 -13.15 -0.56 -6.55
C ARG A 398 -13.35 -1.70 -5.57
N GLU A 399 -14.44 -2.38 -5.74
CA GLU A 399 -14.71 -3.67 -5.09
C GLU A 399 -14.28 -4.78 -6.05
N THR A 400 -13.52 -5.74 -5.52
CA THR A 400 -13.02 -6.90 -6.26
C THR A 400 -13.30 -8.14 -5.45
N VAL A 401 -13.91 -9.15 -6.08
CA VAL A 401 -14.15 -10.45 -5.47
C VAL A 401 -13.15 -11.44 -6.03
N GLN A 402 -12.44 -12.15 -5.18
CA GLN A 402 -11.45 -13.16 -5.53
C GLN A 402 -11.76 -14.49 -4.84
N ARG A 403 -11.37 -15.58 -5.48
CA ARG A 403 -11.40 -16.93 -4.89
C ARG A 403 -9.98 -17.33 -4.55
N TRP A 404 -9.77 -17.60 -3.26
CA TRP A 404 -8.48 -18.02 -2.72
C TRP A 404 -8.58 -19.49 -2.33
N THR A 405 -7.71 -20.32 -2.91
CA THR A 405 -7.63 -21.75 -2.60
C THR A 405 -6.44 -22.01 -1.71
N PHE A 406 -6.69 -22.52 -0.53
CA PHE A 406 -5.67 -22.96 0.40
C PHE A 406 -5.51 -24.47 0.33
N ALA A 407 -4.30 -24.94 0.50
CA ALA A 407 -3.94 -26.35 0.59
C ALA A 407 -3.40 -26.65 1.98
N LEU A 408 -3.77 -27.82 2.52
CA LEU A 408 -3.23 -28.30 3.78
C LEU A 408 -1.75 -28.61 3.60
N ALA A 409 -0.89 -27.91 4.31
CA ALA A 409 0.55 -28.10 4.26
C ALA A 409 0.98 -29.31 5.12
N ASP A 410 2.02 -29.99 4.68
CA ASP A 410 2.73 -30.94 5.51
C ASP A 410 3.39 -30.22 6.68
N ALA A 411 3.48 -30.88 7.84
CA ALA A 411 3.92 -30.26 9.09
C ALA A 411 5.28 -29.54 8.97
N GLY A 412 5.31 -28.25 9.36
CA GLY A 412 6.54 -27.45 9.40
C GLY A 412 6.39 -25.95 9.14
N GLY A 413 5.19 -25.45 8.78
CA GLY A 413 4.91 -24.03 8.64
C GLY A 413 4.25 -23.44 9.89
N GLU A 414 4.26 -22.10 9.99
CA GLU A 414 3.59 -21.34 11.06
C GLU A 414 2.08 -21.61 11.10
N LEU A 415 1.47 -21.79 9.92
CA LEU A 415 0.06 -22.16 9.77
C LEU A 415 -0.09 -23.48 9.00
N PRO A 416 -1.07 -24.33 9.37
CA PRO A 416 -1.29 -25.60 8.69
C PRO A 416 -1.86 -25.46 7.27
N TRP A 417 -2.37 -24.30 6.90
CA TRP A 417 -2.95 -24.01 5.59
C TRP A 417 -2.13 -22.98 4.84
N ARG A 418 -1.79 -23.28 3.59
CA ARG A 418 -1.00 -22.42 2.72
C ARG A 418 -1.83 -21.97 1.50
N LEU A 419 -1.76 -20.70 1.15
CA LEU A 419 -2.45 -20.17 -0.04
C LEU A 419 -1.80 -20.74 -1.31
N ALA A 420 -2.51 -21.63 -2.00
CA ALA A 420 -2.00 -22.34 -3.17
C ALA A 420 -2.35 -21.65 -4.49
N ALA A 421 -3.53 -21.04 -4.60
CA ALA A 421 -3.98 -20.39 -5.82
C ALA A 421 -4.96 -19.25 -5.56
N VAL A 422 -5.03 -18.29 -6.50
CA VAL A 422 -5.98 -17.17 -6.53
C VAL A 422 -6.60 -17.06 -7.92
N ALA A 423 -7.93 -16.85 -7.96
CA ALA A 423 -8.71 -16.73 -9.21
C ALA A 423 -9.74 -15.60 -9.15
#